data_ad594c41edcd20bb5d77cc5c162de2f5
#
_entry.id   ad594c41edcd20bb5d77cc5c162de2f5
#
_cell.length_a   1.000
_cell.length_b   1.000
_cell.length_c   1.000
_cell.angle_alpha   90.00
_cell.angle_beta   90.00
_cell.angle_gamma   90.00
#
_symmetry.space_group_name_H-M   'P 1'
#
loop_
_entity.id
_entity.type
_entity.pdbx_description
1 polymer ?
#
loop_
_entity_poly.entity_id
_entity_poly.type
_entity_poly.pdbx_seq_one_letter_code
_entity_poly.pdbx_strand_id
1 'polypeptide(L)' 'LVPDTDAVRNLGSPSVRFSNVYTADMHFNNEGINNSIAGTWGHWTLQEGDENIFMINQRTGKKYKINLTEV' A
#
# COMPACT_ATOMS: atom_id res chain seq x y z
N LEU A 1 -5.98 9.27 -13.45
CA LEU A 1 -4.87 10.13 -13.05
C LEU A 1 -3.60 9.29 -12.90
N VAL A 2 -2.63 9.52 -13.77
CA VAL A 2 -1.38 8.74 -13.82
C VAL A 2 -0.20 9.73 -13.84
N PRO A 3 0.86 9.50 -13.03
CA PRO A 3 2.05 10.35 -13.08
C PRO A 3 2.79 10.19 -14.41
N ASP A 4 3.58 11.20 -14.77
CA ASP A 4 4.34 11.23 -16.03
C ASP A 4 5.57 10.31 -16.01
N THR A 5 6.02 9.90 -14.81
CA THR A 5 7.22 9.10 -14.63
C THR A 5 6.96 8.06 -13.53
N ASP A 6 7.37 6.83 -13.77
CA ASP A 6 7.17 5.72 -12.84
C ASP A 6 7.93 5.95 -11.52
N ALA A 7 7.21 5.85 -10.40
CA ALA A 7 7.75 5.83 -9.03
C ALA A 7 8.64 7.05 -8.68
N VAL A 8 8.41 8.21 -9.28
CA VAL A 8 9.21 9.41 -9.04
C VAL A 8 8.39 10.54 -8.43
N ARG A 9 7.10 10.63 -8.74
CA ARG A 9 6.24 11.71 -8.29
C ARG A 9 5.54 11.38 -6.98
N ASN A 10 5.39 12.40 -6.13
CA ASN A 10 4.68 12.28 -4.86
C ASN A 10 3.21 12.70 -5.02
N LEU A 11 2.35 12.09 -4.20
CA LEU A 11 0.99 12.56 -3.98
C LEU A 11 0.98 13.27 -2.61
N GLY A 12 1.01 14.60 -2.65
CA GLY A 12 1.16 15.42 -1.45
C GLY A 12 2.62 15.56 -1.00
N SER A 13 2.82 16.15 0.16
CA SER A 13 4.13 16.35 0.77
C SER A 13 4.02 16.21 2.30
N PRO A 14 5.15 16.13 3.04
CA PRO A 14 5.11 16.02 4.50
C PRO A 14 4.37 17.16 5.20
N SER A 15 4.37 18.35 4.64
CA SER A 15 3.73 19.52 5.24
C SER A 15 2.43 19.94 4.54
N VAL A 16 2.15 19.42 3.34
CA VAL A 16 0.93 19.72 2.59
C VAL A 16 0.29 18.40 2.18
N ARG A 17 -0.57 17.89 3.03
CA ARG A 17 -1.19 16.57 2.93
C ARG A 17 -2.58 16.66 2.35
N PHE A 18 -3.02 15.59 1.67
CA PHE A 18 -4.43 15.44 1.34
C PHE A 18 -5.22 15.13 2.61
N SER A 19 -6.43 15.68 2.72
CA SER A 19 -7.29 15.46 3.87
C SER A 19 -7.76 14.00 3.96
N ASN A 20 -8.20 13.45 2.85
CA ASN A 20 -8.70 12.07 2.77
C ASN A 20 -8.34 11.46 1.41
N VAL A 21 -8.24 10.12 1.38
CA VAL A 21 -8.15 9.35 0.14
C VAL A 21 -9.32 8.38 0.09
N TYR A 22 -10.12 8.44 -0.96
CA TYR A 22 -11.26 7.55 -1.18
C TYR A 22 -10.90 6.54 -2.26
N THR A 23 -10.71 5.28 -1.86
CA THR A 23 -10.34 4.21 -2.76
C THR A 23 -10.92 2.89 -2.26
N ALA A 24 -11.22 1.95 -3.17
CA ALA A 24 -11.66 0.61 -2.81
C ALA A 24 -10.47 -0.22 -2.36
N ASP A 25 -9.53 -0.48 -3.24
CA ASP A 25 -8.30 -1.21 -2.96
C ASP A 25 -7.10 -0.27 -3.00
N MET A 26 -6.03 -0.64 -2.30
CA MET A 26 -4.76 0.09 -2.38
C MET A 26 -3.65 -0.89 -2.73
N HIS A 27 -2.91 -0.59 -3.80
CA HIS A 27 -1.85 -1.45 -4.32
C HIS A 27 -0.49 -0.83 -4.06
N PHE A 28 0.41 -1.62 -3.45
CA PHE A 28 1.77 -1.22 -3.15
C PHE A 28 2.74 -2.08 -3.93
N ASN A 29 3.69 -1.46 -4.61
CA ASN A 29 4.75 -2.16 -5.33
C ASN A 29 5.99 -1.28 -5.34
N ASN A 30 7.07 -1.74 -4.72
CA ASN A 30 8.32 -1.01 -4.67
C ASN A 30 9.46 -1.73 -5.38
N GLU A 31 9.16 -2.59 -6.36
CA GLU A 31 10.16 -3.24 -7.17
C GLU A 31 11.11 -2.23 -7.79
N GLY A 32 12.41 -2.47 -7.66
CA GLY A 32 13.44 -1.57 -8.16
C GLY A 32 13.84 -0.45 -7.21
N ILE A 33 12.97 -0.06 -6.27
CA ILE A 33 13.26 0.94 -5.24
C ILE A 33 13.68 0.23 -3.96
N ASN A 34 12.95 -0.81 -3.59
CA ASN A 34 13.16 -1.64 -2.41
C ASN A 34 12.94 -0.88 -1.09
N ASN A 35 12.75 -1.63 0.00
CA ASN A 35 12.59 -1.02 1.32
C ASN A 35 13.96 -0.75 1.97
N SER A 36 13.99 0.23 2.86
CA SER A 36 15.22 0.65 3.54
C SER A 36 15.58 -0.24 4.75
N ILE A 37 14.73 -1.19 5.12
CA ILE A 37 14.91 -2.03 6.30
C ILE A 37 15.67 -3.29 5.95
N ALA A 38 15.23 -4.02 4.93
CA ALA A 38 15.80 -5.30 4.51
C ALA A 38 16.37 -5.29 3.09
N GLY A 39 16.21 -4.19 2.35
CA GLY A 39 16.67 -4.07 0.96
C GLY A 39 15.91 -4.96 0.00
N THR A 40 14.72 -5.40 0.35
CA THR A 40 13.87 -6.25 -0.48
C THR A 40 12.73 -5.46 -1.09
N TRP A 41 11.99 -6.09 -2.01
CA TRP A 41 10.80 -5.48 -2.60
C TRP A 41 9.58 -6.35 -2.36
N GLY A 42 8.42 -5.72 -2.36
CA GLY A 42 7.15 -6.39 -2.20
C GLY A 42 6.12 -5.89 -3.20
N HIS A 43 5.07 -6.67 -3.34
CA HIS A 43 3.89 -6.30 -4.11
C HIS A 43 2.67 -6.75 -3.30
N TRP A 44 2.02 -5.79 -2.65
CA TRP A 44 0.93 -6.05 -1.73
C TRP A 44 -0.32 -5.29 -2.12
N THR A 45 -1.48 -5.88 -1.81
CA THR A 45 -2.78 -5.22 -1.97
C THR A 45 -3.47 -5.17 -0.62
N LEU A 46 -3.94 -3.97 -0.24
CA LEU A 46 -4.76 -3.76 0.94
C LEU A 46 -6.23 -3.79 0.51
N GLN A 47 -7.04 -4.65 1.14
CA GLN A 47 -8.47 -4.76 0.87
C GLN A 47 -9.28 -4.73 2.16
N GLU A 48 -10.48 -4.21 2.07
CA GLU A 48 -11.41 -4.18 3.20
C GLU A 48 -12.44 -5.29 3.06
N GLY A 49 -12.72 -6.00 4.16
CA GLY A 49 -13.87 -6.87 4.30
C GLY A 49 -14.94 -6.23 5.17
N ASP A 50 -16.01 -6.95 5.47
CA ASP A 50 -17.09 -6.45 6.31
C ASP A 50 -16.65 -6.25 7.78
N GLU A 51 -15.71 -7.06 8.27
CA GLU A 51 -15.24 -6.99 9.66
C GLU A 51 -13.70 -6.95 9.78
N ASN A 52 -12.98 -7.10 8.68
CA ASN A 52 -11.53 -7.24 8.69
C ASN A 52 -10.88 -6.41 7.61
N ILE A 53 -9.58 -6.15 7.78
CA ILE A 53 -8.72 -5.60 6.76
C ILE A 53 -7.71 -6.65 6.37
N PHE A 54 -7.55 -6.88 5.06
CA PHE A 54 -6.70 -7.93 4.52
C PHE A 54 -5.51 -7.36 3.77
N MET A 55 -4.39 -8.08 3.83
CA MET A 55 -3.22 -7.83 3.00
C MET A 55 -2.95 -9.06 2.14
N ILE A 56 -2.83 -8.86 0.84
CA ILE A 56 -2.52 -9.92 -0.11
C ILE A 56 -1.09 -9.74 -0.60
N ASN A 57 -0.25 -10.75 -0.39
CA ASN A 57 1.09 -10.76 -0.99
C ASN A 57 0.96 -11.26 -2.42
N GLN A 58 1.07 -10.34 -3.40
CA GLN A 58 0.91 -10.69 -4.80
C GLN A 58 2.07 -11.53 -5.36
N ARG A 59 3.22 -11.53 -4.70
CA ARG A 59 4.37 -12.34 -5.13
C ARG A 59 4.19 -13.81 -4.77
N THR A 60 3.59 -14.11 -3.63
CA THR A 60 3.39 -15.49 -3.14
C THR A 60 1.96 -15.98 -3.29
N GLY A 61 1.01 -15.07 -3.45
CA GLY A 61 -0.41 -15.36 -3.45
C GLY A 61 -0.99 -15.59 -2.05
N LYS A 62 -0.18 -15.48 -1.00
CA LYS A 62 -0.65 -15.66 0.38
C LYS A 62 -1.45 -14.45 0.85
N LYS A 63 -2.47 -14.73 1.65
CA LYS A 63 -3.40 -13.74 2.17
C LYS A 63 -3.31 -13.68 3.68
N TYR A 64 -3.35 -12.47 4.21
CA TYR A 64 -3.20 -12.21 5.64
C TYR A 64 -4.33 -11.31 6.12
N LYS A 65 -4.72 -11.51 7.38
CA LYS A 65 -5.64 -10.62 8.08
C LYS A 65 -4.84 -9.74 9.03
N ILE A 66 -5.10 -8.43 9.00
CA ILE A 66 -4.49 -7.51 9.95
C ILE A 66 -5.18 -7.69 11.31
N ASN A 67 -4.40 -7.93 12.36
CA ASN A 67 -4.93 -8.02 13.71
C ASN A 67 -5.27 -6.63 14.24
N LEU A 68 -6.53 -6.44 14.63
CA LEU A 68 -7.06 -5.17 15.11
C LEU A 68 -7.64 -5.35 16.50
N THR A 69 -7.53 -4.31 17.32
CA THR A 69 -8.13 -4.28 18.65
C THR A 69 -9.17 -3.19 18.70
N GLU A 70 -10.39 -3.56 19.09
CA GLU A 70 -11.49 -2.62 19.28
C GLU A 70 -11.18 -1.70 20.47
N VAL A 71 -11.44 -0.42 20.27
CA VAL A 71 -11.25 0.59 21.32
C VAL A 71 -12.47 0.81 22.19
#